data_fb4319a38d7dd80a510500affcf559ca
#
_entry.id   fb4319a38d7dd80a510500affcf559ca
#
_cell.length_a   1.000
_cell.length_b   1.000
_cell.length_c   1.000
_cell.angle_alpha   90.00
_cell.angle_beta   90.00
_cell.angle_gamma   90.00
#
_symmetry.space_group_name_H-M   'P 1'
#
loop_
_entity.id
_entity.type
_entity.pdbx_description
1 polymer ?
#
loop_
_entity_poly.entity_id
_entity_poly.type
_entity_poly.pdbx_seq_one_letter_code
_entity_poly.pdbx_strand_id
1 'polypeptide(L)'
;MSNQSEEGLKQAYSMLAKGNPEEAKKILENILEFNLENNEINFAIWSCSYWIDYVKKLQKLDYYERGETLFFQWKSFEEALTKKKEIYERTLFSVQTGIFNLALESFSSIPAESAKLPAQKADIMLKTGICNKKLGKYDVARNIFM
;
A
#
# COMPACT_ATOMS: atom_id res chain seq x y z
N MET A 1 14.38 19.17 -11.03
CA MET A 1 14.47 17.74 -11.38
C MET A 1 14.46 17.59 -12.89
N SER A 2 15.29 16.71 -13.43
CA SER A 2 15.33 16.46 -14.87
C SER A 2 14.11 15.68 -15.33
N ASN A 3 13.82 15.70 -16.64
CA ASN A 3 12.71 14.91 -17.20
C ASN A 3 12.91 13.42 -16.98
N GLN A 4 14.15 12.94 -17.03
CA GLN A 4 14.45 11.53 -16.76
C GLN A 4 14.16 11.16 -15.30
N SER A 5 14.47 12.04 -14.36
CA SER A 5 14.19 11.80 -12.95
C SER A 5 12.70 11.81 -12.67
N GLU A 6 11.94 12.72 -13.29
CA GLU A 6 10.49 12.74 -13.15
C GLU A 6 9.86 11.49 -13.75
N GLU A 7 10.34 11.02 -14.90
CA GLU A 7 9.86 9.78 -15.52
C GLU A 7 10.16 8.58 -14.63
N GLY A 8 11.37 8.51 -14.07
CA GLY A 8 11.74 7.46 -13.12
C GLY A 8 10.87 7.48 -11.87
N LEU A 9 10.57 8.66 -11.36
CA LEU A 9 9.68 8.82 -10.20
C LEU A 9 8.28 8.28 -10.51
N LYS A 10 7.75 8.59 -11.69
CA LYS A 10 6.45 8.06 -12.12
C LYS A 10 6.46 6.54 -12.25
N GLN A 11 7.55 5.97 -12.78
CA GLN A 11 7.71 4.51 -12.88
C GLN A 11 7.72 3.87 -11.49
N ALA A 12 8.44 4.48 -10.55
CA ALA A 12 8.51 4.01 -9.18
C ALA A 12 7.13 4.03 -8.53
N TYR A 13 6.37 5.09 -8.73
CA TYR A 13 5.01 5.19 -8.20
C TYR A 13 4.08 4.15 -8.83
N SER A 14 4.27 3.85 -10.10
CA SER A 14 3.52 2.76 -10.75
C SER A 14 3.81 1.41 -10.08
N MET A 15 5.06 1.15 -9.73
CA MET A 15 5.43 -0.09 -9.02
C MET A 15 4.84 -0.12 -7.61
N LEU A 16 4.87 1.00 -6.89
CA LEU A 16 4.23 1.11 -5.57
C LEU A 16 2.73 0.81 -5.64
N ALA A 17 2.06 1.39 -6.64
CA ALA A 17 0.62 1.19 -6.83
C ALA A 17 0.26 -0.25 -7.17
N LYS A 18 1.21 -1.02 -7.67
CA LYS A 18 1.04 -2.46 -7.92
C LYS A 18 1.38 -3.32 -6.70
N GLY A 19 1.76 -2.69 -5.60
CA GLY A 19 2.15 -3.42 -4.39
C GLY A 19 3.57 -3.96 -4.43
N ASN A 20 4.45 -3.35 -5.21
CA ASN A 20 5.83 -3.80 -5.36
C ASN A 20 6.84 -2.72 -4.90
N PRO A 21 6.98 -2.53 -3.56
CA PRO A 21 7.88 -1.50 -3.03
C PRO A 21 9.35 -1.80 -3.27
N GLU A 22 9.73 -3.07 -3.40
CA GLU A 22 11.12 -3.45 -3.64
C GLU A 22 11.62 -2.94 -4.99
N GLU A 23 10.83 -3.17 -6.05
CA GLU A 23 11.18 -2.70 -7.39
C GLU A 23 11.12 -1.17 -7.47
N ALA A 24 10.13 -0.56 -6.82
CA ALA A 24 10.03 0.89 -6.73
C ALA A 24 11.27 1.50 -6.09
N LYS A 25 11.76 0.89 -5.01
CA LYS A 25 12.95 1.36 -4.32
C LYS A 25 14.19 1.33 -5.22
N LYS A 26 14.34 0.27 -6.02
CA LYS A 26 15.47 0.16 -6.96
C LYS A 26 15.47 1.31 -7.96
N ILE A 27 14.30 1.62 -8.52
CA ILE A 27 14.15 2.73 -9.46
C ILE A 27 14.50 4.05 -8.78
N LEU A 28 13.99 4.26 -7.57
CA LEU A 28 14.22 5.49 -6.81
C LEU A 28 15.70 5.67 -6.45
N GLU A 29 16.37 4.61 -6.05
CA GLU A 29 17.79 4.67 -5.73
C GLU A 29 18.63 5.05 -6.95
N ASN A 30 18.25 4.56 -8.13
CA ASN A 30 18.94 4.91 -9.36
C ASN A 30 18.81 6.41 -9.70
N ILE A 31 17.61 6.97 -9.56
CA ILE A 31 17.42 8.40 -9.84
C ILE A 31 17.97 9.29 -8.73
N LEU A 32 18.07 8.77 -7.50
CA LEU A 32 18.64 9.51 -6.38
C LEU A 32 20.11 9.83 -6.60
N GLU A 33 20.87 8.98 -7.30
CA GLU A 33 22.27 9.20 -7.59
C GLU A 33 22.53 10.56 -8.27
N PHE A 34 21.55 11.06 -9.02
CA PHE A 34 21.61 12.33 -9.73
C PHE A 34 20.83 13.45 -9.05
N ASN A 35 20.17 13.15 -7.91
CA ASN A 35 19.27 14.08 -7.24
C ASN A 35 19.33 13.88 -5.72
N LEU A 36 20.53 13.83 -5.14
CA LEU A 36 20.75 13.45 -3.74
C LEU A 36 19.97 14.29 -2.73
N GLU A 37 19.70 15.55 -3.04
CA GLU A 37 18.98 16.44 -2.14
C GLU A 37 17.47 16.50 -2.41
N ASN A 38 16.97 15.67 -3.32
CA ASN A 38 15.55 15.68 -3.62
C ASN A 38 14.76 15.04 -2.49
N ASN A 39 13.98 15.85 -1.79
CA ASN A 39 13.23 15.41 -0.61
C ASN A 39 12.10 14.46 -0.96
N GLU A 40 11.46 14.62 -2.10
CA GLU A 40 10.39 13.70 -2.51
C GLU A 40 10.93 12.31 -2.80
N ILE A 41 12.07 12.22 -3.50
CA ILE A 41 12.70 10.91 -3.78
C ILE A 41 13.09 10.24 -2.48
N ASN A 42 13.70 10.99 -1.55
CA ASN A 42 14.08 10.45 -0.25
C ASN A 42 12.87 9.98 0.57
N PHE A 43 11.79 10.73 0.54
CA PHE A 43 10.54 10.33 1.21
C PHE A 43 9.96 9.06 0.60
N ALA A 44 10.00 8.96 -0.74
CA ALA A 44 9.51 7.77 -1.44
C ALA A 44 10.34 6.53 -1.10
N ILE A 45 11.67 6.67 -1.00
CA ILE A 45 12.56 5.56 -0.60
C ILE A 45 12.24 5.13 0.83
N TRP A 46 12.05 6.07 1.73
CA TRP A 46 11.67 5.76 3.10
C TRP A 46 10.36 4.97 3.14
N SER A 47 9.37 5.41 2.37
CA SER A 47 8.07 4.73 2.30
C SER A 47 8.21 3.31 1.77
N CYS A 48 9.00 3.11 0.71
CA CYS A 48 9.28 1.76 0.17
C CYS A 48 9.95 0.89 1.22
N SER A 49 10.96 1.43 1.90
CA SER A 49 11.72 0.69 2.91
C SER A 49 10.84 0.23 4.07
N TYR A 50 9.85 1.05 4.43
CA TYR A 50 8.89 0.68 5.47
C TYR A 50 8.10 -0.58 5.08
N TRP A 51 7.70 -0.69 3.80
CA TRP A 51 6.76 -1.72 3.38
C TRP A 51 7.40 -3.00 2.82
N ILE A 52 8.66 -2.96 2.39
CA ILE A 52 9.31 -4.10 1.73
C ILE A 52 9.21 -5.38 2.55
N ASP A 53 9.59 -5.34 3.81
CA ASP A 53 9.61 -6.54 4.65
C ASP A 53 8.22 -7.07 4.94
N TYR A 54 7.25 -6.17 5.17
CA TYR A 54 5.87 -6.57 5.42
C TYR A 54 5.26 -7.26 4.20
N VAL A 55 5.50 -6.71 3.01
CA VAL A 55 4.98 -7.32 1.77
C VAL A 55 5.62 -8.69 1.52
N LYS A 56 6.92 -8.83 1.77
CA LYS A 56 7.60 -10.12 1.63
C LYS A 56 7.05 -11.18 2.58
N LYS A 57 6.71 -10.81 3.79
CA LYS A 57 6.18 -11.73 4.79
C LYS A 57 4.79 -12.25 4.47
N LEU A 58 4.05 -11.57 3.62
CA LEU A 58 2.67 -11.96 3.28
C LEU A 58 2.58 -13.37 2.73
N GLN A 59 3.60 -13.81 1.99
CA GLN A 59 3.61 -15.14 1.39
C GLN A 59 3.57 -16.28 2.42
N LYS A 60 3.99 -16.00 3.65
CA LYS A 60 4.01 -16.99 4.74
C LYS A 60 2.71 -17.03 5.53
N LEU A 61 1.78 -16.14 5.23
CA LEU A 61 0.52 -16.00 5.95
C LEU A 61 -0.65 -16.49 5.09
N ASP A 62 -1.73 -16.90 5.74
CA ASP A 62 -2.96 -17.17 5.00
C ASP A 62 -3.60 -15.87 4.54
N TYR A 63 -4.61 -15.96 3.70
CA TYR A 63 -5.22 -14.77 3.08
C TYR A 63 -5.82 -13.80 4.09
N TYR A 64 -6.50 -14.32 5.11
CA TYR A 64 -7.08 -13.46 6.15
C TYR A 64 -6.00 -12.74 6.94
N GLU A 65 -4.96 -13.46 7.36
CA GLU A 65 -3.83 -12.90 8.08
C GLU A 65 -3.08 -11.84 7.26
N ARG A 66 -2.97 -12.06 5.92
CA ARG A 66 -2.36 -11.07 5.03
C ARG A 66 -3.11 -9.75 5.09
N GLY A 67 -4.42 -9.80 4.93
CA GLY A 67 -5.25 -8.60 4.99
C GLY A 67 -5.19 -7.90 6.33
N GLU A 68 -5.26 -8.66 7.42
CA GLU A 68 -5.15 -8.14 8.78
C GLU A 68 -3.82 -7.46 9.03
N THR A 69 -2.73 -8.07 8.58
CA THR A 69 -1.38 -7.52 8.72
C THR A 69 -1.26 -6.19 7.98
N LEU A 70 -1.79 -6.11 6.77
CA LEU A 70 -1.73 -4.87 5.98
C LEU A 70 -2.52 -3.74 6.65
N PHE A 71 -3.69 -4.04 7.20
CA PHE A 71 -4.48 -3.04 7.94
C PHE A 71 -3.75 -2.58 9.20
N PHE A 72 -3.20 -3.51 9.97
CA PHE A 72 -2.46 -3.16 11.18
C PHE A 72 -1.25 -2.30 10.85
N GLN A 73 -0.47 -2.69 9.85
CA GLN A 73 0.73 -1.96 9.47
C GLN A 73 0.40 -0.61 8.82
N TRP A 74 -0.75 -0.48 8.19
CA TRP A 74 -1.19 0.82 7.66
C TRP A 74 -1.36 1.84 8.79
N LYS A 75 -1.95 1.43 9.91
CA LYS A 75 -2.08 2.32 11.08
C LYS A 75 -0.71 2.73 11.62
N SER A 76 0.22 1.77 11.69
CA SER A 76 1.59 2.06 12.14
C SER A 76 2.29 3.01 11.17
N PHE A 77 2.06 2.84 9.87
CA PHE A 77 2.61 3.73 8.85
C PHE A 77 2.08 5.14 8.99
N GLU A 78 0.78 5.29 9.24
CA GLU A 78 0.17 6.60 9.48
C GLU A 78 0.78 7.29 10.70
N GLU A 79 1.03 6.54 11.76
CA GLU A 79 1.70 7.07 12.95
C GLU A 79 3.13 7.51 12.64
N ALA A 80 3.86 6.72 11.85
CA ALA A 80 5.22 7.07 11.42
C ALA A 80 5.22 8.34 10.57
N LEU A 81 4.19 8.54 9.75
CA LEU A 81 4.05 9.75 8.93
C LEU A 81 3.94 11.02 9.76
N THR A 82 3.33 10.95 10.95
CA THR A 82 3.18 12.13 11.81
C THR A 82 4.53 12.70 12.26
N LYS A 83 5.58 11.90 12.20
CA LYS A 83 6.94 12.31 12.60
C LYS A 83 7.74 12.90 11.45
N LYS A 84 7.20 12.88 10.23
CA LYS A 84 7.86 13.43 9.05
C LYS A 84 7.59 14.92 8.91
N LYS A 85 8.63 15.70 8.57
CA LYS A 85 8.51 17.14 8.36
C LYS A 85 7.74 17.49 7.09
N GLU A 86 7.95 16.71 6.03
CA GLU A 86 7.30 16.90 4.74
C GLU A 86 6.68 15.58 4.29
N ILE A 87 5.47 15.67 3.75
CA ILE A 87 4.74 14.53 3.22
C ILE A 87 4.40 14.83 1.76
N TYR A 88 4.64 13.86 0.89
CA TYR A 88 4.39 14.02 -0.55
C TYR A 88 3.18 13.17 -0.94
N GLU A 89 2.12 13.83 -1.37
CA GLU A 89 0.85 13.18 -1.65
C GLU A 89 0.92 12.14 -2.76
N ARG A 90 1.75 12.39 -3.81
CA ARG A 90 1.93 11.41 -4.88
C ARG A 90 2.45 10.08 -4.34
N THR A 91 3.41 10.15 -3.43
CA THR A 91 3.97 8.96 -2.79
C THR A 91 2.90 8.25 -1.97
N LEU A 92 2.19 9.00 -1.12
CA LEU A 92 1.16 8.41 -0.26
C LEU A 92 0.03 7.77 -1.07
N PHE A 93 -0.41 8.43 -2.12
CA PHE A 93 -1.46 7.90 -2.99
C PHE A 93 -1.03 6.56 -3.60
N SER A 94 0.22 6.48 -4.07
CA SER A 94 0.75 5.25 -4.67
C SER A 94 0.89 4.12 -3.65
N VAL A 95 1.40 4.43 -2.46
CA VAL A 95 1.52 3.47 -1.36
C VAL A 95 0.13 2.97 -0.96
N GLN A 96 -0.80 3.88 -0.74
CA GLN A 96 -2.17 3.54 -0.35
C GLN A 96 -2.84 2.63 -1.38
N THR A 97 -2.71 2.97 -2.66
CA THR A 97 -3.26 2.17 -3.75
C THR A 97 -2.69 0.76 -3.73
N GLY A 98 -1.37 0.63 -3.61
CA GLY A 98 -0.70 -0.67 -3.61
C GLY A 98 -1.08 -1.52 -2.41
N ILE A 99 -1.04 -0.95 -1.21
CA ILE A 99 -1.32 -1.67 0.03
C ILE A 99 -2.79 -2.12 0.09
N PHE A 100 -3.73 -1.24 -0.25
CA PHE A 100 -5.14 -1.62 -0.18
C PHE A 100 -5.57 -2.53 -1.33
N ASN A 101 -4.89 -2.49 -2.49
CA ASN A 101 -5.08 -3.51 -3.52
C ASN A 101 -4.62 -4.88 -3.04
N LEU A 102 -3.47 -4.97 -2.38
CA LEU A 102 -2.99 -6.22 -1.80
C LEU A 102 -3.95 -6.74 -0.73
N ALA A 103 -4.47 -5.85 0.12
CA ALA A 103 -5.44 -6.23 1.15
C ALA A 103 -6.74 -6.74 0.53
N LEU A 104 -7.25 -6.02 -0.46
CA LEU A 104 -8.49 -6.41 -1.15
C LEU A 104 -8.32 -7.77 -1.84
N GLU A 105 -7.21 -7.97 -2.54
CA GLU A 105 -6.89 -9.24 -3.18
C GLU A 105 -6.84 -10.37 -2.15
N SER A 106 -6.20 -10.11 -1.00
CA SER A 106 -6.08 -11.10 0.08
C SER A 106 -7.45 -11.50 0.60
N PHE A 107 -8.31 -10.54 0.94
CA PHE A 107 -9.65 -10.84 1.44
C PHE A 107 -10.53 -11.51 0.37
N SER A 108 -10.39 -11.11 -0.88
CA SER A 108 -11.15 -11.69 -1.98
C SER A 108 -10.73 -13.13 -2.31
N SER A 109 -9.51 -13.50 -1.92
CA SER A 109 -8.99 -14.85 -2.16
C SER A 109 -9.37 -15.85 -1.05
N ILE A 110 -9.97 -15.39 0.04
CA ILE A 110 -10.40 -16.28 1.12
C ILE A 110 -11.54 -17.16 0.59
N PRO A 111 -11.38 -18.51 0.67
CA PRO A 111 -12.48 -19.40 0.29
C PRO A 111 -13.70 -19.16 1.19
N ALA A 112 -14.89 -19.14 0.61
CA ALA A 112 -16.13 -18.91 1.35
C ALA A 112 -16.30 -19.92 2.50
N GLU A 113 -15.77 -21.13 2.33
CA GLU A 113 -15.85 -22.22 3.30
C GLU A 113 -14.92 -22.03 4.50
N SER A 114 -13.89 -21.21 4.37
CA SER A 114 -12.88 -20.98 5.40
C SER A 114 -13.34 -19.99 6.47
N ALA A 115 -14.26 -19.09 6.15
CA ALA A 115 -14.79 -18.12 7.09
C ALA A 115 -15.92 -18.76 7.89
N LYS A 116 -15.57 -19.50 8.95
CA LYS A 116 -16.52 -20.30 9.72
C LYS A 116 -17.34 -19.52 10.73
N LEU A 117 -16.83 -18.37 11.21
CA LEU A 117 -17.50 -17.59 12.25
C LEU A 117 -18.18 -16.36 11.65
N PRO A 118 -19.43 -16.06 12.07
CA PRO A 118 -20.13 -14.87 11.59
C PRO A 118 -19.35 -13.56 11.82
N ALA A 119 -18.65 -13.46 12.96
CA ALA A 119 -17.84 -12.29 13.29
C ALA A 119 -16.70 -12.10 12.27
N GLN A 120 -16.08 -13.21 11.84
CA GLN A 120 -15.00 -13.15 10.85
C GLN A 120 -15.53 -12.72 9.49
N LYS A 121 -16.70 -13.23 9.08
CA LYS A 121 -17.34 -12.84 7.83
C LYS A 121 -17.69 -11.36 7.83
N ALA A 122 -18.22 -10.86 8.95
CA ALA A 122 -18.54 -9.43 9.10
C ALA A 122 -17.28 -8.57 9.02
N ASP A 123 -16.17 -9.01 9.65
CA ASP A 123 -14.90 -8.30 9.62
C ASP A 123 -14.33 -8.22 8.20
N ILE A 124 -14.38 -9.34 7.46
CA ILE A 124 -13.92 -9.38 6.07
C ILE A 124 -14.75 -8.41 5.21
N MET A 125 -16.06 -8.41 5.37
CA MET A 125 -16.95 -7.53 4.63
C MET A 125 -16.65 -6.06 4.91
N LEU A 126 -16.47 -5.71 6.19
CA LEU A 126 -16.15 -4.36 6.61
C LEU A 126 -14.81 -3.91 6.01
N LYS A 127 -13.78 -4.74 6.13
CA LYS A 127 -12.45 -4.41 5.62
C LYS A 127 -12.42 -4.34 4.10
N THR A 128 -13.16 -5.20 3.41
CA THR A 128 -13.32 -5.13 1.95
C THR A 128 -13.93 -3.79 1.54
N GLY A 129 -14.95 -3.34 2.26
CA GLY A 129 -15.56 -2.03 2.03
C GLY A 129 -14.57 -0.89 2.24
N ILE A 130 -13.78 -0.96 3.30
CA ILE A 130 -12.74 0.03 3.59
C ILE A 130 -11.70 0.06 2.46
N CYS A 131 -11.27 -1.10 1.96
CA CYS A 131 -10.34 -1.19 0.84
C CYS A 131 -10.89 -0.49 -0.40
N ASN A 132 -12.14 -0.76 -0.75
CA ASN A 132 -12.77 -0.14 -1.91
C ASN A 132 -12.86 1.38 -1.75
N LYS A 133 -13.17 1.85 -0.55
CA LYS A 133 -13.21 3.28 -0.26
C LYS A 133 -11.83 3.92 -0.43
N LYS A 134 -10.79 3.28 0.15
CA LYS A 134 -9.42 3.78 0.06
C LYS A 134 -8.88 3.79 -1.38
N LEU A 135 -9.37 2.89 -2.22
CA LEU A 135 -8.99 2.81 -3.62
C LEU A 135 -9.80 3.75 -4.51
N GLY A 136 -10.70 4.54 -3.93
CA GLY A 136 -11.54 5.45 -4.68
C GLY A 136 -12.74 4.79 -5.35
N LYS A 137 -13.08 3.57 -4.96
CA LYS A 137 -14.22 2.83 -5.50
C LYS A 137 -15.46 3.09 -4.64
N TYR A 138 -15.83 4.37 -4.54
CA TYR A 138 -16.88 4.80 -3.60
C TYR A 138 -18.25 4.17 -3.85
N ASP A 139 -18.59 3.93 -5.12
CA ASP A 139 -19.89 3.32 -5.47
C ASP A 139 -19.96 1.90 -4.94
N VAL A 140 -18.89 1.13 -5.09
CA VAL A 140 -18.81 -0.25 -4.57
C VAL A 140 -18.91 -0.24 -3.05
N ALA A 141 -18.16 0.65 -2.39
CA ALA A 141 -18.18 0.78 -0.94
C ALA A 141 -19.57 1.15 -0.42
N ARG A 142 -20.26 2.08 -1.11
CA ARG A 142 -21.61 2.49 -0.76
C ARG A 142 -22.58 1.30 -0.80
N ASN A 143 -22.49 0.47 -1.83
CA ASN A 143 -23.35 -0.70 -1.95
C ASN A 143 -23.11 -1.73 -0.86
N ILE A 144 -21.88 -1.82 -0.35
CA ILE A 144 -21.53 -2.75 0.74
C ILE A 144 -22.08 -2.26 2.09
N PHE A 145 -22.03 -0.94 2.33
CA PHE A 145 -22.43 -0.36 3.62
C PHE A 145 -23.89 0.06 3.68
N MET A 146 -24.60 0.06 2.58
CA MET A 146 -26.04 0.34 2.53
C MET A 146 -26.84 -0.94 2.47
#